data_1886102773a5f816eccb27ae9b732f3a
#
_entry.id   1886102773a5f816eccb27ae9b732f3a
#
_cell.length_a   1.000
_cell.length_b   1.000
_cell.length_c   1.000
_cell.angle_alpha   90.00
_cell.angle_beta   90.00
_cell.angle_gamma   90.00
#
_symmetry.space_group_name_H-M   'P 1'
#
loop_
_entity.id
_entity.type
_entity.pdbx_description
1 polymer ?
#
loop_
_entity_poly.entity_id
_entity_poly.type
_entity_poly.pdbx_seq_one_letter_code
_entity_poly.pdbx_strand_id
1 'polypeptide(L)'
;MTLFVCTTFSGAVQAQFNGVLDIQLYSKSEAGTTDTSLVHMYVTPERILMQGADEESIRSGNYEASGLLIRQDQRDFVLMMGENQALQLTKAEIEGFFSMISAVFNINEPTPEELAESKSSVVVTGRVKNINGYPSKEIRISDADGNGYASIWTTTKLDMDWGLLKEPWLNSPEWLREATDRLTIEFQSKSVPVLMTWTSEEESYTFYELIRAQESAVAKAMVELPSNYQVLGFSDWIMLQMMQQY
;
A
#
# COMPACT_ATOMS: atom_id res chain seq x y z
N MET A 1 30.46 36.48 -38.77
CA MET A 1 29.89 36.73 -37.43
C MET A 1 28.72 35.77 -37.26
N THR A 2 28.99 34.60 -36.66
CA THR A 2 28.01 33.49 -36.60
C THR A 2 27.38 33.52 -35.19
N LEU A 3 26.10 33.83 -35.16
CA LEU A 3 25.33 33.88 -33.90
C LEU A 3 24.98 32.42 -33.47
N PHE A 4 25.56 31.95 -32.37
CA PHE A 4 25.20 30.71 -31.71
C PHE A 4 23.93 30.97 -30.85
N VAL A 5 22.78 30.48 -31.27
CA VAL A 5 21.57 30.47 -30.46
C VAL A 5 21.64 29.25 -29.55
N CYS A 6 22.00 29.44 -28.26
CA CYS A 6 21.85 28.41 -27.22
C CYS A 6 20.38 28.31 -26.84
N THR A 7 19.68 27.33 -27.36
CA THR A 7 18.36 26.92 -26.85
C THR A 7 18.57 26.10 -25.56
N THR A 8 18.38 26.75 -24.41
CA THR A 8 18.29 26.04 -23.11
C THR A 8 16.96 25.29 -23.05
N PHE A 9 17.00 23.98 -23.24
CA PHE A 9 15.88 23.12 -22.87
C PHE A 9 15.76 23.12 -21.34
N SER A 10 14.87 23.96 -20.82
CA SER A 10 14.41 23.83 -19.44
C SER A 10 13.47 22.63 -19.39
N GLY A 11 14.01 21.43 -19.16
CA GLY A 11 13.18 20.30 -18.76
C GLY A 11 12.50 20.68 -17.44
N ALA A 12 11.19 20.83 -17.45
CA ALA A 12 10.43 20.97 -16.20
C ALA A 12 10.69 19.71 -15.39
N VAL A 13 11.49 19.82 -14.33
CA VAL A 13 11.58 18.77 -13.30
C VAL A 13 10.21 18.75 -12.65
N GLN A 14 9.43 17.70 -12.91
CA GLN A 14 8.14 17.52 -12.26
C GLN A 14 8.45 17.37 -10.77
N ALA A 15 7.86 18.26 -9.94
CA ALA A 15 8.06 18.20 -8.51
C ALA A 15 7.37 16.93 -7.99
N GLN A 16 8.04 16.21 -7.10
CA GLN A 16 7.50 15.06 -6.40
C GLN A 16 6.22 15.46 -5.65
N PHE A 17 5.20 14.62 -5.69
CA PHE A 17 3.95 14.88 -4.99
C PHE A 17 4.18 15.03 -3.48
N ASN A 18 3.67 16.13 -2.95
CA ASN A 18 3.58 16.43 -1.52
C ASN A 18 2.17 16.97 -1.27
N GLY A 19 1.41 16.34 -0.39
CA GLY A 19 0.01 16.70 -0.22
C GLY A 19 -0.84 15.65 0.46
N VAL A 20 -2.12 15.68 0.15
CA VAL A 20 -3.13 14.78 0.72
C VAL A 20 -3.86 14.05 -0.41
N LEU A 21 -3.98 12.74 -0.27
CA LEU A 21 -4.85 11.89 -1.08
C LEU A 21 -6.05 11.47 -0.23
N ASP A 22 -7.26 11.66 -0.74
CA ASP A 22 -8.49 11.13 -0.16
C ASP A 22 -8.87 9.87 -0.93
N ILE A 23 -8.97 8.77 -0.20
CA ILE A 23 -9.19 7.43 -0.73
C ILE A 23 -10.48 6.89 -0.15
N GLN A 24 -11.42 6.48 -0.99
CA GLN A 24 -12.62 5.77 -0.57
C GLN A 24 -12.36 4.27 -0.67
N LEU A 25 -12.53 3.57 0.43
CA LEU A 25 -12.55 2.11 0.49
C LEU A 25 -13.99 1.63 0.55
N TYR A 26 -14.25 0.52 -0.13
CA TYR A 26 -15.56 -0.13 -0.14
C TYR A 26 -15.38 -1.58 0.33
N SER A 27 -16.15 -2.00 1.29
CA SER A 27 -16.18 -3.38 1.76
C SER A 27 -17.59 -3.94 1.66
N LYS A 28 -17.72 -5.22 1.30
CA LYS A 28 -18.99 -5.92 1.36
C LYS A 28 -19.14 -6.61 2.71
N SER A 29 -20.25 -6.36 3.40
CA SER A 29 -20.61 -7.13 4.58
C SER A 29 -21.13 -8.50 4.18
N GLU A 30 -21.16 -9.45 5.12
CA GLU A 30 -21.78 -10.77 4.94
C GLU A 30 -23.27 -10.67 4.58
N ALA A 31 -23.94 -9.59 4.97
CA ALA A 31 -25.33 -9.30 4.65
C ALA A 31 -25.53 -8.72 3.22
N GLY A 32 -24.45 -8.54 2.44
CA GLY A 32 -24.50 -8.00 1.09
C GLY A 32 -24.63 -6.46 1.03
N THR A 33 -24.55 -5.77 2.16
CA THR A 33 -24.48 -4.30 2.19
C THR A 33 -23.05 -3.84 1.88
N THR A 34 -22.92 -2.68 1.23
CA THR A 34 -21.62 -2.06 0.99
C THR A 34 -21.37 -1.02 2.06
N ASP A 35 -20.34 -1.23 2.86
CA ASP A 35 -19.82 -0.24 3.79
C ASP A 35 -18.73 0.58 3.10
N THR A 36 -18.61 1.85 3.47
CA THR A 36 -17.61 2.76 2.90
C THR A 36 -16.80 3.41 4.01
N SER A 37 -15.50 3.51 3.81
CA SER A 37 -14.57 4.19 4.73
C SER A 37 -13.74 5.18 3.95
N LEU A 38 -13.58 6.39 4.46
CA LEU A 38 -12.70 7.40 3.90
C LEU A 38 -11.33 7.32 4.60
N VAL A 39 -10.27 7.24 3.81
CA VAL A 39 -8.90 7.23 4.29
C VAL A 39 -8.18 8.46 3.75
N HIS A 40 -7.50 9.18 4.62
CA HIS A 40 -6.58 10.24 4.26
C HIS A 40 -5.15 9.70 4.20
N MET A 41 -4.46 9.95 3.10
CA MET A 41 -3.03 9.66 2.97
C MET A 41 -2.27 10.99 2.86
N TYR A 42 -1.55 11.34 3.91
CA TYR A 42 -0.66 12.49 3.94
C TYR A 42 0.71 12.09 3.44
N VAL A 43 1.20 12.78 2.42
CA VAL A 43 2.45 12.44 1.74
C VAL A 43 3.43 13.60 1.86
N THR A 44 4.63 13.30 2.35
CA THR A 44 5.79 14.18 2.35
C THR A 44 6.99 13.46 1.71
N PRO A 45 8.10 14.12 1.38
CA PRO A 45 9.28 13.45 0.85
C PRO A 45 9.87 12.37 1.77
N GLU A 46 9.64 12.47 3.07
CA GLU A 46 10.25 11.58 4.08
C GLU A 46 9.27 10.62 4.71
N ARG A 47 7.95 10.91 4.65
CA ARG A 47 6.93 10.17 5.42
C ARG A 47 5.62 10.08 4.67
N ILE A 48 4.93 8.97 4.89
CA ILE A 48 3.55 8.75 4.44
C ILE A 48 2.75 8.34 5.67
N LEU A 49 1.66 9.07 5.96
CA LEU A 49 0.69 8.69 6.97
C LEU A 49 -0.64 8.34 6.31
N MET A 50 -1.13 7.14 6.56
CA MET A 50 -2.48 6.71 6.19
C MET A 50 -3.32 6.60 7.45
N GLN A 51 -4.47 7.26 7.50
CA GLN A 51 -5.40 7.18 8.63
C GLN A 51 -6.85 7.28 8.16
N GLY A 52 -7.77 6.67 8.91
CA GLY A 52 -9.20 6.82 8.67
C GLY A 52 -9.63 8.28 8.89
N ALA A 53 -10.62 8.74 8.15
CA ALA A 53 -11.27 10.01 8.40
C ALA A 53 -12.06 9.93 9.72
N ASP A 54 -12.19 11.08 10.40
CA ASP A 54 -12.99 11.20 11.62
C ASP A 54 -12.58 10.22 12.76
N GLU A 55 -11.28 9.90 12.84
CA GLU A 55 -10.74 8.94 13.83
C GLU A 55 -11.31 7.50 13.67
N GLU A 56 -11.97 7.21 12.55
CA GLU A 56 -12.39 5.85 12.24
C GLU A 56 -11.18 4.94 12.08
N SER A 57 -11.29 3.75 12.68
CA SER A 57 -10.24 2.75 12.54
C SER A 57 -10.27 2.10 11.15
N ILE A 58 -9.09 1.86 10.61
CA ILE A 58 -8.91 1.03 9.42
C ILE A 58 -8.98 -0.43 9.89
N ARG A 59 -10.00 -1.15 9.45
CA ARG A 59 -10.17 -2.56 9.82
C ARG A 59 -9.60 -3.49 8.75
N SER A 60 -8.82 -4.47 9.20
CA SER A 60 -8.37 -5.57 8.35
C SER A 60 -8.51 -6.88 9.12
N GLY A 61 -9.57 -7.64 8.83
CA GLY A 61 -9.93 -8.84 9.56
C GLY A 61 -10.25 -8.53 11.03
N ASN A 62 -9.55 -9.19 11.95
CA ASN A 62 -9.69 -8.99 13.40
C ASN A 62 -8.82 -7.85 13.96
N TYR A 63 -8.07 -7.17 13.11
CA TYR A 63 -7.17 -6.10 13.51
C TYR A 63 -7.79 -4.75 13.20
N GLU A 64 -7.69 -3.86 14.15
CA GLU A 64 -8.16 -2.49 14.07
C GLU A 64 -6.96 -1.55 14.27
N ALA A 65 -6.72 -0.70 13.29
CA ALA A 65 -5.65 0.29 13.34
C ALA A 65 -6.21 1.68 13.07
N SER A 66 -5.82 2.67 13.84
CA SER A 66 -6.18 4.06 13.59
C SER A 66 -5.33 4.69 12.50
N GLY A 67 -4.17 4.11 12.17
CA GLY A 67 -3.33 4.58 11.07
C GLY A 67 -2.05 3.78 10.89
N LEU A 68 -1.42 4.02 9.75
CA LEU A 68 -0.11 3.48 9.38
C LEU A 68 0.81 4.63 8.98
N LEU A 69 1.89 4.84 9.72
CA LEU A 69 2.92 5.81 9.41
C LEU A 69 4.18 5.11 8.87
N ILE A 70 4.61 5.49 7.68
CA ILE A 70 5.81 5.00 7.01
C ILE A 70 6.86 6.10 7.09
N ARG A 71 8.01 5.81 7.71
CA ARG A 71 9.07 6.79 7.95
C ARG A 71 10.35 6.38 7.18
N GLN A 72 10.56 7.02 6.04
CA GLN A 72 11.77 6.82 5.24
C GLN A 72 13.03 7.27 5.99
N ASP A 73 12.92 8.37 6.73
CA ASP A 73 14.00 8.95 7.53
C ASP A 73 14.45 8.06 8.69
N GLN A 74 13.55 7.20 9.21
CA GLN A 74 13.82 6.25 10.30
C GLN A 74 13.87 4.79 9.84
N ARG A 75 13.52 4.54 8.57
CA ARG A 75 13.48 3.21 7.94
C ARG A 75 12.58 2.22 8.65
N ASP A 76 11.40 2.68 9.09
CA ASP A 76 10.43 1.88 9.82
C ASP A 76 8.98 2.20 9.45
N PHE A 77 8.11 1.37 9.98
CA PHE A 77 6.66 1.46 9.91
C PHE A 77 6.11 1.56 11.33
N VAL A 78 5.15 2.42 11.55
CA VAL A 78 4.47 2.56 12.82
C VAL A 78 2.98 2.34 12.61
N LEU A 79 2.48 1.22 13.11
CA LEU A 79 1.06 0.89 13.11
C LEU A 79 0.43 1.49 14.38
N MET A 80 -0.44 2.49 14.21
CA MET A 80 -1.17 3.09 15.31
C MET A 80 -2.39 2.23 15.63
N MET A 81 -2.44 1.73 16.85
CA MET A 81 -3.51 0.87 17.37
C MET A 81 -4.41 1.65 18.32
N GLY A 82 -5.53 1.05 18.72
CA GLY A 82 -6.39 1.64 19.74
C GLY A 82 -5.64 1.92 21.07
N GLU A 83 -6.26 2.69 21.96
CA GLU A 83 -5.74 3.00 23.31
C GLU A 83 -4.37 3.70 23.33
N ASN A 84 -4.05 4.51 22.32
CA ASN A 84 -2.77 5.22 22.20
C ASN A 84 -1.55 4.27 22.20
N GLN A 85 -1.68 3.09 21.64
CA GLN A 85 -0.58 2.16 21.41
C GLN A 85 -0.12 2.22 19.96
N ALA A 86 1.17 2.09 19.74
CA ALA A 86 1.75 1.99 18.42
C ALA A 86 2.77 0.87 18.36
N LEU A 87 2.66 0.03 17.34
CA LEU A 87 3.64 -1.00 17.03
C LEU A 87 4.65 -0.44 16.03
N GLN A 88 5.91 -0.33 16.43
CA GLN A 88 7.00 0.09 15.57
C GLN A 88 7.72 -1.15 15.01
N LEU A 89 7.85 -1.20 13.69
CA LEU A 89 8.48 -2.29 12.96
C LEU A 89 9.49 -1.73 11.97
N THR A 90 10.73 -2.15 12.05
CA THR A 90 11.68 -1.93 10.97
C THR A 90 11.36 -2.85 9.79
N LYS A 91 11.77 -2.47 8.57
CA LYS A 91 11.62 -3.33 7.39
C LYS A 91 12.32 -4.68 7.60
N ALA A 92 13.50 -4.68 8.22
CA ALA A 92 14.25 -5.91 8.53
C ALA A 92 13.52 -6.84 9.52
N GLU A 93 12.80 -6.29 10.50
CA GLU A 93 11.97 -7.09 11.42
C GLU A 93 10.80 -7.74 10.71
N ILE A 94 10.14 -7.02 9.79
CA ILE A 94 9.04 -7.58 8.97
C ILE A 94 9.58 -8.71 8.07
N GLU A 95 10.72 -8.51 7.41
CA GLU A 95 11.37 -9.53 6.58
C GLU A 95 11.84 -10.73 7.41
N GLY A 96 12.37 -10.50 8.61
CA GLY A 96 12.74 -11.55 9.57
C GLY A 96 11.53 -12.34 10.05
N PHE A 97 10.41 -11.67 10.29
CA PHE A 97 9.16 -12.32 10.67
C PHE A 97 8.61 -13.23 9.57
N PHE A 98 8.67 -12.83 8.32
CA PHE A 98 8.33 -13.71 7.19
C PHE A 98 9.17 -14.98 7.16
N SER A 99 10.50 -14.85 7.38
CA SER A 99 11.41 -16.01 7.46
C SER A 99 11.06 -16.94 8.63
N MET A 100 10.72 -16.37 9.79
CA MET A 100 10.36 -17.13 10.98
C MET A 100 9.04 -17.88 10.78
N ILE A 101 8.01 -17.23 10.24
CA ILE A 101 6.71 -17.88 9.97
C ILE A 101 6.92 -19.06 9.02
N SER A 102 7.65 -18.88 7.94
CA SER A 102 7.93 -19.96 6.99
C SER A 102 8.63 -21.15 7.65
N ALA A 103 9.53 -20.89 8.59
CA ALA A 103 10.28 -21.94 9.30
C ALA A 103 9.47 -22.63 10.41
N VAL A 104 8.71 -21.84 11.24
CA VAL A 104 8.03 -22.37 12.44
C VAL A 104 6.72 -23.08 12.08
N PHE A 105 5.96 -22.51 11.16
CA PHE A 105 4.68 -23.12 10.80
C PHE A 105 4.82 -24.25 9.78
N ASN A 106 6.08 -24.60 9.42
CA ASN A 106 6.34 -25.62 8.41
C ASN A 106 5.29 -25.50 7.30
N ILE A 107 5.03 -24.24 6.92
CA ILE A 107 4.23 -23.97 5.74
C ILE A 107 5.06 -24.66 4.68
N ASN A 108 4.69 -25.92 4.40
CA ASN A 108 5.30 -26.67 3.34
C ASN A 108 5.30 -25.72 2.18
N GLU A 109 6.51 -25.33 1.74
CA GLU A 109 6.58 -24.54 0.51
C GLU A 109 5.69 -25.31 -0.45
N PRO A 110 4.65 -24.68 -0.99
CA PRO A 110 3.74 -25.39 -1.87
C PRO A 110 4.61 -26.08 -2.91
N THR A 111 4.30 -27.32 -3.21
CA THR A 111 5.04 -28.06 -4.22
C THR A 111 5.07 -27.25 -5.52
N PRO A 112 6.06 -27.40 -6.40
CA PRO A 112 6.09 -26.70 -7.69
C PRO A 112 4.79 -26.87 -8.49
N GLU A 113 4.04 -27.97 -8.27
CA GLU A 113 2.74 -28.24 -8.86
C GLU A 113 1.63 -27.39 -8.22
N GLU A 114 1.58 -27.34 -6.88
CA GLU A 114 0.65 -26.46 -6.13
C GLU A 114 0.92 -24.98 -6.40
N LEU A 115 2.19 -24.58 -6.53
CA LEU A 115 2.57 -23.23 -6.94
C LEU A 115 2.16 -22.92 -8.39
N ALA A 116 2.26 -23.90 -9.28
CA ALA A 116 1.83 -23.73 -10.67
C ALA A 116 0.30 -23.59 -10.77
N GLU A 117 -0.43 -24.29 -9.90
CA GLU A 117 -1.89 -24.22 -9.79
C GLU A 117 -2.38 -22.98 -9.04
N SER A 118 -1.60 -22.47 -8.06
CA SER A 118 -1.97 -21.31 -7.22
C SER A 118 -1.43 -19.97 -7.74
N LYS A 119 -0.78 -19.92 -8.90
CA LYS A 119 -0.22 -18.67 -9.41
C LYS A 119 -1.29 -17.69 -9.85
N SER A 120 -1.51 -16.68 -9.02
CA SER A 120 -2.13 -15.45 -9.51
C SER A 120 -1.29 -14.89 -10.65
N SER A 121 -1.89 -14.73 -11.83
CA SER A 121 -1.17 -14.14 -12.96
C SER A 121 -1.28 -12.62 -12.91
N VAL A 122 -0.15 -11.93 -12.94
CA VAL A 122 -0.11 -10.47 -13.02
C VAL A 122 0.15 -10.04 -14.45
N VAL A 123 -0.79 -9.30 -15.04
CA VAL A 123 -0.71 -8.89 -16.46
C VAL A 123 -0.87 -7.37 -16.57
N VAL A 124 0.07 -6.72 -17.27
CA VAL A 124 -0.11 -5.35 -17.75
C VAL A 124 -0.89 -5.41 -19.05
N THR A 125 -2.16 -5.03 -19.01
CA THR A 125 -3.09 -5.25 -20.14
C THR A 125 -2.85 -4.32 -21.33
N GLY A 126 -2.07 -3.24 -21.16
CA GLY A 126 -1.91 -2.19 -22.16
C GLY A 126 -3.12 -1.26 -22.29
N ARG A 127 -4.20 -1.50 -21.57
CA ARG A 127 -5.38 -0.62 -21.57
C ARG A 127 -5.08 0.69 -20.86
N VAL A 128 -5.56 1.77 -21.45
CA VAL A 128 -5.43 3.13 -20.89
C VAL A 128 -6.82 3.74 -20.77
N LYS A 129 -7.11 4.39 -19.67
CA LYS A 129 -8.38 5.07 -19.40
C LYS A 129 -8.12 6.33 -18.57
N ASN A 130 -8.93 7.38 -18.77
CA ASN A 130 -8.94 8.51 -17.87
C ASN A 130 -9.94 8.23 -16.74
N ILE A 131 -9.46 8.25 -15.47
CA ILE A 131 -10.26 8.02 -14.28
C ILE A 131 -10.09 9.24 -13.38
N ASN A 132 -11.17 9.92 -13.08
CA ASN A 132 -11.18 11.13 -12.23
C ASN A 132 -10.15 12.21 -12.65
N GLY A 133 -9.88 12.33 -13.98
CA GLY A 133 -8.88 13.27 -14.51
C GLY A 133 -7.44 12.75 -14.54
N TYR A 134 -7.22 11.48 -14.15
CA TYR A 134 -5.90 10.82 -14.17
C TYR A 134 -5.82 9.84 -15.35
N PRO A 135 -4.91 10.07 -16.32
CA PRO A 135 -4.56 9.06 -17.31
C PRO A 135 -3.98 7.84 -16.62
N SER A 136 -4.64 6.69 -16.75
CA SER A 136 -4.33 5.51 -15.95
C SER A 136 -4.14 4.29 -16.84
N LYS A 137 -3.24 3.38 -16.42
CA LYS A 137 -2.95 2.09 -17.04
C LYS A 137 -3.51 0.97 -16.18
N GLU A 138 -4.01 -0.08 -16.82
CA GLU A 138 -4.56 -1.24 -16.13
C GLU A 138 -3.50 -2.31 -15.89
N ILE A 139 -3.47 -2.80 -14.66
CA ILE A 139 -2.81 -4.03 -14.26
C ILE A 139 -3.91 -4.97 -13.80
N ARG A 140 -3.87 -6.21 -14.24
CA ARG A 140 -4.76 -7.27 -13.76
C ARG A 140 -4.00 -8.28 -12.93
N ILE A 141 -4.62 -8.66 -11.83
CA ILE A 141 -4.18 -9.77 -10.99
C ILE A 141 -5.32 -10.79 -11.02
N SER A 142 -5.12 -11.89 -11.73
CA SER A 142 -6.10 -12.97 -11.77
C SER A 142 -6.00 -13.83 -10.52
N ASP A 143 -7.15 -14.30 -10.05
CA ASP A 143 -7.21 -15.32 -9.01
C ASP A 143 -6.54 -16.61 -9.47
N ALA A 144 -5.94 -17.33 -8.54
CA ALA A 144 -5.30 -18.61 -8.81
C ALA A 144 -6.28 -19.65 -9.37
N ASP A 145 -7.51 -19.63 -8.85
CA ASP A 145 -8.57 -20.54 -9.27
C ASP A 145 -9.26 -20.13 -10.58
N GLY A 146 -8.84 -19.01 -11.18
CA GLY A 146 -9.43 -18.48 -12.41
C GLY A 146 -10.85 -17.92 -12.27
N ASN A 147 -11.38 -17.84 -11.06
CA ASN A 147 -12.77 -17.43 -10.78
C ASN A 147 -12.98 -15.91 -10.91
N GLY A 148 -11.90 -15.14 -11.02
CA GLY A 148 -12.00 -13.69 -11.13
C GLY A 148 -10.65 -13.02 -11.27
N TYR A 149 -10.70 -11.69 -11.30
CA TYR A 149 -9.49 -10.86 -11.32
C TYR A 149 -9.72 -9.51 -10.67
N ALA A 150 -8.66 -8.98 -10.07
CA ALA A 150 -8.60 -7.59 -9.66
C ALA A 150 -8.04 -6.73 -10.81
N SER A 151 -8.74 -5.66 -11.19
CA SER A 151 -8.23 -4.61 -12.07
C SER A 151 -7.73 -3.45 -11.22
N ILE A 152 -6.45 -3.15 -11.33
CA ILE A 152 -5.78 -2.03 -10.65
C ILE A 152 -5.42 -0.99 -11.72
N TRP A 153 -6.03 0.17 -11.65
CA TRP A 153 -5.73 1.30 -12.51
C TRP A 153 -4.77 2.24 -11.80
N THR A 154 -3.59 2.45 -12.38
CA THR A 154 -2.53 3.27 -11.80
C THR A 154 -2.20 4.46 -12.68
N THR A 155 -1.80 5.58 -12.05
CA THR A 155 -1.33 6.79 -12.74
C THR A 155 0.05 7.19 -12.25
N THR A 156 0.91 7.66 -13.15
CA THR A 156 2.19 8.29 -12.81
C THR A 156 2.10 9.83 -12.74
N LYS A 157 0.90 10.40 -13.00
CA LYS A 157 0.70 11.86 -13.03
C LYS A 157 1.01 12.53 -11.69
N LEU A 158 0.86 11.81 -10.58
CA LEU A 158 1.10 12.35 -9.24
C LEU A 158 2.58 12.29 -8.82
N ASP A 159 3.42 11.53 -9.52
CA ASP A 159 4.88 11.41 -9.23
C ASP A 159 5.18 11.18 -7.74
N MET A 160 4.49 10.21 -7.12
CA MET A 160 4.56 9.95 -5.68
C MET A 160 5.78 9.09 -5.32
N ASP A 161 6.55 9.51 -4.32
CA ASP A 161 7.57 8.63 -3.72
C ASP A 161 6.95 7.77 -2.61
N TRP A 162 7.05 6.45 -2.78
CA TRP A 162 6.50 5.46 -1.86
C TRP A 162 7.44 5.10 -0.70
N GLY A 163 8.58 5.80 -0.57
CA GLY A 163 9.53 5.58 0.52
C GLY A 163 10.00 4.12 0.60
N LEU A 164 9.88 3.49 1.77
CA LEU A 164 10.29 2.10 2.00
C LEU A 164 9.51 1.07 1.18
N LEU A 165 8.28 1.39 0.76
CA LEU A 165 7.43 0.46 0.01
C LEU A 165 7.97 0.19 -1.41
N LYS A 166 8.77 1.08 -1.98
CA LYS A 166 9.41 0.88 -3.30
C LYS A 166 10.67 0.00 -3.25
N GLU A 167 11.17 -0.32 -2.06
CA GLU A 167 12.32 -1.19 -1.90
C GLU A 167 11.90 -2.67 -2.05
N PRO A 168 12.75 -3.53 -2.65
CA PRO A 168 12.46 -4.97 -2.73
C PRO A 168 12.21 -5.57 -1.35
N TRP A 169 11.21 -6.44 -1.24
CA TRP A 169 10.88 -7.17 -0.03
C TRP A 169 11.60 -8.52 -0.04
N LEU A 170 12.64 -8.63 0.79
CA LEU A 170 13.40 -9.86 0.94
C LEU A 170 12.61 -10.86 1.79
N ASN A 171 12.82 -12.16 1.54
CA ASN A 171 12.20 -13.26 2.30
C ASN A 171 10.67 -13.29 2.26
N SER A 172 10.04 -12.62 1.30
CA SER A 172 8.60 -12.79 1.09
C SER A 172 8.29 -14.26 0.80
N PRO A 173 7.24 -14.82 1.44
CA PRO A 173 6.77 -16.16 1.11
C PRO A 173 6.54 -16.31 -0.39
N GLU A 174 6.76 -17.49 -0.94
CA GLU A 174 6.71 -17.68 -2.40
C GLU A 174 5.34 -17.33 -2.99
N TRP A 175 4.26 -17.66 -2.27
CA TRP A 175 2.89 -17.32 -2.66
C TRP A 175 2.60 -15.81 -2.70
N LEU A 176 3.41 -14.99 -2.00
CA LEU A 176 3.26 -13.52 -1.97
C LEU A 176 4.29 -12.81 -2.87
N ARG A 177 5.34 -13.52 -3.28
CA ARG A 177 6.51 -12.92 -3.97
C ARG A 177 6.15 -12.21 -5.26
N GLU A 178 5.34 -12.83 -6.12
CA GLU A 178 4.95 -12.19 -7.38
C GLU A 178 4.16 -10.89 -7.15
N ALA A 179 3.26 -10.88 -6.17
CA ALA A 179 2.50 -9.68 -5.82
C ALA A 179 3.40 -8.58 -5.22
N THR A 180 4.34 -8.93 -4.32
CA THR A 180 5.27 -7.95 -3.74
C THR A 180 6.25 -7.41 -4.76
N ASP A 181 6.78 -8.24 -5.65
CA ASP A 181 7.67 -7.81 -6.73
C ASP A 181 6.94 -6.86 -7.69
N ARG A 182 5.70 -7.17 -8.04
CA ARG A 182 4.89 -6.32 -8.90
C ARG A 182 4.57 -4.98 -8.24
N LEU A 183 4.15 -4.97 -6.99
CA LEU A 183 3.92 -3.74 -6.22
C LEU A 183 5.20 -2.90 -6.12
N THR A 184 6.34 -3.53 -5.88
CA THR A 184 7.64 -2.86 -5.85
C THR A 184 7.92 -2.14 -7.18
N ILE A 185 7.69 -2.78 -8.32
CA ILE A 185 7.86 -2.16 -9.66
C ILE A 185 6.93 -0.94 -9.82
N GLU A 186 5.67 -1.05 -9.44
CA GLU A 186 4.73 0.08 -9.50
C GLU A 186 5.15 1.23 -8.60
N PHE A 187 5.58 0.95 -7.38
CA PHE A 187 6.07 1.96 -6.45
C PHE A 187 7.37 2.60 -6.92
N GLN A 188 8.29 1.84 -7.53
CA GLN A 188 9.50 2.38 -8.16
C GLN A 188 9.18 3.28 -9.35
N SER A 189 8.13 2.97 -10.11
CA SER A 189 7.64 3.80 -11.20
C SER A 189 6.85 5.02 -10.72
N LYS A 190 6.73 5.21 -9.40
CA LYS A 190 5.97 6.29 -8.75
C LYS A 190 4.48 6.30 -9.12
N SER A 191 3.96 5.14 -9.49
CA SER A 191 2.54 4.93 -9.81
C SER A 191 1.68 5.03 -8.56
N VAL A 192 0.52 5.68 -8.70
CA VAL A 192 -0.50 5.76 -7.65
C VAL A 192 -1.76 5.06 -8.15
N PRO A 193 -2.33 4.13 -7.38
CA PRO A 193 -3.63 3.55 -7.70
C PRO A 193 -4.71 4.62 -7.69
N VAL A 194 -5.60 4.60 -8.69
CA VAL A 194 -6.74 5.52 -8.77
C VAL A 194 -8.08 4.80 -8.69
N LEU A 195 -8.12 3.53 -9.09
CA LEU A 195 -9.30 2.68 -9.00
C LEU A 195 -8.88 1.22 -8.92
N MET A 196 -9.51 0.47 -8.00
CA MET A 196 -9.37 -0.98 -7.96
C MET A 196 -10.76 -1.62 -7.94
N THR A 197 -10.96 -2.60 -8.81
CA THR A 197 -12.20 -3.34 -8.93
C THR A 197 -11.92 -4.84 -8.94
N TRP A 198 -12.82 -5.59 -8.33
CA TRP A 198 -12.86 -7.03 -8.48
C TRP A 198 -13.92 -7.40 -9.53
N THR A 199 -13.64 -8.40 -10.35
CA THR A 199 -14.57 -8.91 -11.36
C THR A 199 -14.48 -10.43 -11.38
N SER A 200 -15.64 -11.10 -11.25
CA SER A 200 -15.85 -12.54 -11.44
C SER A 200 -16.98 -12.76 -12.44
N GLU A 201 -17.35 -14.02 -12.67
CA GLU A 201 -18.54 -14.34 -13.49
C GLU A 201 -19.84 -13.87 -12.87
N GLU A 202 -19.91 -13.84 -11.53
CA GLU A 202 -21.14 -13.52 -10.79
C GLU A 202 -21.28 -12.04 -10.47
N GLU A 203 -20.16 -11.33 -10.25
CA GLU A 203 -20.21 -9.96 -9.77
C GLU A 203 -18.99 -9.12 -10.20
N SER A 204 -19.20 -7.81 -10.17
CA SER A 204 -18.12 -6.83 -10.25
C SER A 204 -18.37 -5.71 -9.26
N TYR A 205 -17.35 -5.36 -8.45
CA TYR A 205 -17.45 -4.29 -7.46
C TYR A 205 -16.13 -3.52 -7.33
N THR A 206 -16.26 -2.26 -6.95
CA THR A 206 -15.12 -1.40 -6.59
C THR A 206 -14.80 -1.61 -5.12
N PHE A 207 -13.51 -1.71 -4.78
CA PHE A 207 -13.06 -1.77 -3.39
C PHE A 207 -12.11 -0.64 -3.00
N TYR A 208 -11.62 0.13 -3.98
CA TYR A 208 -10.74 1.28 -3.77
C TYR A 208 -10.98 2.34 -4.85
N GLU A 209 -11.05 3.60 -4.45
CA GLU A 209 -11.13 4.73 -5.37
C GLU A 209 -10.38 5.94 -4.81
N LEU A 210 -9.50 6.54 -5.61
CA LEU A 210 -8.89 7.83 -5.32
C LEU A 210 -9.90 8.93 -5.65
N ILE A 211 -10.47 9.56 -4.63
CA ILE A 211 -11.48 10.60 -4.76
C ILE A 211 -10.85 11.95 -5.11
N ARG A 212 -9.74 12.27 -4.44
CA ARG A 212 -9.07 13.56 -4.58
C ARG A 212 -7.57 13.42 -4.31
N ALA A 213 -6.76 14.15 -5.07
CA ALA A 213 -5.37 14.44 -4.73
C ALA A 213 -5.20 15.97 -4.68
N GLN A 214 -4.69 16.45 -3.58
CA GLN A 214 -4.45 17.86 -3.35
C GLN A 214 -2.97 18.09 -3.00
N GLU A 215 -2.26 18.73 -3.92
CA GLU A 215 -0.91 19.21 -3.63
C GLU A 215 -0.97 20.36 -2.63
N SER A 216 -0.29 20.22 -1.53
CA SER A 216 -0.23 21.20 -0.44
C SER A 216 0.95 20.93 0.47
N ALA A 217 1.41 21.95 1.19
CA ALA A 217 2.37 21.74 2.25
C ALA A 217 1.71 20.96 3.39
N VAL A 218 2.21 19.75 3.67
CA VAL A 218 1.80 18.96 4.82
C VAL A 218 2.66 19.36 6.01
N ALA A 219 2.01 19.78 7.09
CA ALA A 219 2.74 20.15 8.30
C ALA A 219 3.44 18.91 8.89
N LYS A 220 4.70 19.06 9.31
CA LYS A 220 5.49 17.96 9.88
C LYS A 220 4.76 17.24 11.02
N ALA A 221 4.08 18.00 11.89
CA ALA A 221 3.32 17.43 13.00
C ALA A 221 2.19 16.49 12.58
N MET A 222 1.67 16.60 11.33
CA MET A 222 0.63 15.71 10.82
C MET A 222 1.16 14.32 10.43
N VAL A 223 2.46 14.21 10.16
CA VAL A 223 3.14 12.96 9.79
C VAL A 223 4.12 12.53 10.89
N GLU A 224 3.82 12.87 12.12
CA GLU A 224 4.54 12.43 13.32
C GLU A 224 3.62 11.60 14.21
N LEU A 225 4.20 10.62 14.90
CA LEU A 225 3.47 9.89 15.92
C LEU A 225 3.17 10.86 17.09
N PRO A 226 1.91 11.01 17.53
CA PRO A 226 1.58 11.84 18.68
C PRO A 226 2.32 11.39 19.93
N SER A 227 2.75 12.34 20.77
CA SER A 227 3.59 12.06 21.95
C SER A 227 2.90 11.27 23.07
N ASN A 228 1.58 11.13 23.00
CA ASN A 228 0.78 10.33 23.93
C ASN A 228 0.73 8.84 23.59
N TYR A 229 1.33 8.42 22.47
CA TYR A 229 1.38 7.01 22.10
C TYR A 229 2.49 6.28 22.86
N GLN A 230 2.13 5.11 23.41
CA GLN A 230 3.09 4.13 23.90
C GLN A 230 3.60 3.30 22.73
N VAL A 231 4.90 3.42 22.44
CA VAL A 231 5.52 2.67 21.34
C VAL A 231 5.99 1.31 21.85
N LEU A 232 5.54 0.25 21.19
CA LEU A 232 5.96 -1.12 21.41
C LEU A 232 6.87 -1.55 20.25
N GLY A 233 8.00 -2.14 20.57
CA GLY A 233 8.81 -2.88 19.59
C GLY A 233 8.17 -4.22 19.24
N PHE A 234 8.63 -4.85 18.16
CA PHE A 234 8.09 -6.12 17.69
C PHE A 234 8.15 -7.24 18.75
N SER A 235 9.29 -7.36 19.43
CA SER A 235 9.48 -8.36 20.48
C SER A 235 8.55 -8.17 21.68
N ASP A 236 8.35 -6.92 22.10
CA ASP A 236 7.46 -6.60 23.22
C ASP A 236 6.00 -6.91 22.85
N TRP A 237 5.62 -6.59 21.62
CA TRP A 237 4.27 -6.87 21.12
C TRP A 237 3.99 -8.39 21.08
N ILE A 238 4.93 -9.21 20.56
CA ILE A 238 4.81 -10.67 20.55
C ILE A 238 4.63 -11.20 21.97
N MET A 239 5.45 -10.71 22.91
CA MET A 239 5.37 -11.13 24.31
C MET A 239 4.00 -10.81 24.92
N LEU A 240 3.44 -9.62 24.66
CA LEU A 240 2.11 -9.24 25.12
C LEU A 240 1.02 -10.14 24.52
N GLN A 241 1.08 -10.46 23.21
CA GLN A 241 0.12 -11.35 22.58
C GLN A 241 0.15 -12.77 23.19
N MET A 242 1.33 -13.28 23.48
CA MET A 242 1.48 -14.59 24.13
C MET A 242 0.91 -14.60 25.56
N MET A 243 1.04 -13.50 26.30
CA MET A 243 0.49 -13.38 27.66
C MET A 243 -1.04 -13.24 27.70
N GLN A 244 -1.67 -12.74 26.65
CA GLN A 244 -3.14 -12.58 26.55
C GLN A 244 -3.86 -13.88 26.17
N GLN A 245 -3.15 -14.90 25.71
CA GLN A 245 -3.72 -16.20 25.32
C GLN A 245 -3.85 -17.18 26.50
N TYR A 246 -3.37 -16.82 27.69
CA TYR A 246 -3.46 -17.59 28.93
C TYR A 246 -4.35 -16.89 29.95
#